data_7e2ac1cd1c18ea63afaf5ed8f9055bf7
#
_entry.id   7e2ac1cd1c18ea63afaf5ed8f9055bf7
#
_cell.length_a   1.000
_cell.length_b   1.000
_cell.length_c   1.000
_cell.angle_alpha   90.00
_cell.angle_beta   90.00
_cell.angle_gamma   90.00
#
_symmetry.space_group_name_H-M   'P 1'
#
loop_
_entity.id
_entity.type
_entity.pdbx_description
1 polymer ?
#
loop_
_entity_poly.entity_id
_entity_poly.type
_entity_poly.pdbx_seq_one_letter_code
_entity_poly.pdbx_strand_id
1 'polypeptide(L)'
;MRTDIRPYQPDDLDGLHAALDQVAREGEHFLDFTSAPPRPALEAFYRTLAQSGWPHYVAVQGARVVGWVTAAPCPGQTRAHAATIGIGLLAEARGQGNGTRLLTAAIDHAWQIGLTRLELTVRIDNHRAIALYERLGFSTEGRMHHAMRSAAGHYTDAFLMALLAPERGLRIRL
;
A
#
# COMPACT_ATOMS: atom_id res chain seq x y z
N MET A 1 10.91 -20.35 -4.79
CA MET A 1 10.02 -20.71 -3.65
C MET A 1 8.66 -20.09 -3.88
N ARG A 2 7.56 -20.80 -3.63
CA ARG A 2 6.20 -20.25 -3.86
C ARG A 2 5.91 -19.19 -2.80
N THR A 3 5.45 -18.00 -3.23
CA THR A 3 4.98 -16.95 -2.32
C THR A 3 3.51 -17.17 -2.02
N ASP A 4 3.12 -17.14 -0.77
CA ASP A 4 1.73 -17.15 -0.34
C ASP A 4 1.26 -15.73 -0.01
N ILE A 5 0.02 -15.39 -0.39
CA ILE A 5 -0.61 -14.10 -0.05
C ILE A 5 -1.78 -14.42 0.88
N ARG A 6 -1.73 -13.90 2.08
CA ARG A 6 -2.77 -14.12 3.09
C ARG A 6 -2.99 -12.89 3.97
N PRO A 7 -4.12 -12.80 4.69
CA PRO A 7 -4.30 -11.79 5.71
C PRO A 7 -3.14 -11.76 6.71
N TYR A 8 -2.75 -10.58 7.13
CA TYR A 8 -1.78 -10.38 8.21
C TYR A 8 -2.29 -11.02 9.51
N GLN A 9 -1.39 -11.57 10.28
CA GLN A 9 -1.63 -12.08 11.63
C GLN A 9 -0.65 -11.43 12.62
N PRO A 10 -1.00 -11.33 13.93
CA PRO A 10 -0.12 -10.69 14.92
C PRO A 10 1.31 -11.25 14.95
N ASP A 11 1.48 -12.54 14.68
CA ASP A 11 2.78 -13.21 14.64
C ASP A 11 3.66 -12.79 13.45
N ASP A 12 3.08 -12.11 12.46
CA ASP A 12 3.82 -11.57 11.32
C ASP A 12 4.56 -10.25 11.66
N LEU A 13 4.25 -9.63 12.79
CA LEU A 13 4.68 -8.27 13.11
C LEU A 13 6.20 -8.08 13.00
N ASP A 14 6.98 -8.99 13.55
CA ASP A 14 8.44 -8.88 13.55
C ASP A 14 9.02 -9.06 12.14
N GLY A 15 8.49 -10.02 11.38
CA GLY A 15 8.87 -10.21 9.97
C GLY A 15 8.47 -9.03 9.09
N LEU A 16 7.29 -8.48 9.32
CA LEU A 16 6.79 -7.29 8.63
C LEU A 16 7.62 -6.04 8.95
N HIS A 17 7.94 -5.82 10.23
CA HIS A 17 8.79 -4.71 10.66
C HIS A 17 10.17 -4.79 9.99
N ALA A 18 10.78 -5.96 9.97
CA ALA A 18 12.06 -6.19 9.30
C ALA A 18 11.98 -5.95 7.79
N ALA A 19 10.93 -6.44 7.13
CA ALA A 19 10.73 -6.22 5.69
C ALA A 19 10.50 -4.74 5.36
N LEU A 20 9.72 -4.03 6.19
CA LEU A 20 9.47 -2.61 6.03
C LEU A 20 10.76 -1.80 6.23
N ASP A 21 11.56 -2.10 7.24
CA ASP A 21 12.85 -1.43 7.48
C ASP A 21 13.84 -1.67 6.34
N GLN A 22 13.90 -2.90 5.82
CA GLN A 22 14.76 -3.22 4.68
C GLN A 22 14.36 -2.42 3.43
N VAL A 23 13.08 -2.36 3.07
CA VAL A 23 12.59 -1.59 1.91
C VAL A 23 12.81 -0.08 2.13
N ALA A 24 12.55 0.44 3.33
CA ALA A 24 12.74 1.85 3.64
C ALA A 24 14.21 2.29 3.50
N ARG A 25 15.15 1.40 3.82
CA ARG A 25 16.60 1.67 3.74
C ARG A 25 17.23 1.42 2.37
N GLU A 26 16.49 0.95 1.38
CA GLU A 26 17.02 0.75 0.03
C GLU A 26 17.49 2.05 -0.66
N GLY A 27 17.31 3.21 -0.02
CA GLY A 27 17.85 4.50 -0.47
C GLY A 27 17.08 5.13 -1.64
N GLU A 28 16.29 4.36 -2.35
CA GLU A 28 15.47 4.80 -3.48
C GLU A 28 14.16 5.46 -3.04
N HIS A 29 13.93 5.55 -1.72
CA HIS A 29 12.76 6.18 -1.10
C HIS A 29 11.42 5.76 -1.73
N PHE A 30 11.22 4.45 -1.84
CA PHE A 30 9.94 3.90 -2.32
C PHE A 30 8.80 4.04 -1.32
N LEU A 31 9.13 4.34 -0.06
CA LEU A 31 8.18 4.57 1.02
C LEU A 31 8.30 6.01 1.55
N ASP A 32 7.27 6.46 2.27
CA ASP A 32 7.26 7.74 2.99
C ASP A 32 8.22 7.74 4.21
N PHE A 33 8.89 6.62 4.48
CA PHE A 33 9.77 6.41 5.61
C PHE A 33 11.20 6.11 5.14
N THR A 34 12.19 6.58 5.89
CA THR A 34 13.62 6.25 5.69
C THR A 34 14.08 5.06 6.56
N SER A 35 13.23 4.59 7.45
CA SER A 35 13.39 3.41 8.30
C SER A 35 12.00 2.96 8.78
N ALA A 36 11.87 1.73 9.28
CA ALA A 36 10.62 1.28 9.86
C ALA A 36 10.17 2.19 11.02
N PRO A 37 8.87 2.46 11.16
CA PRO A 37 8.34 3.08 12.36
C PRO A 37 8.68 2.26 13.61
N PRO A 38 8.73 2.87 14.81
CA PRO A 38 8.93 2.13 16.04
C PRO A 38 7.93 0.96 16.15
N ARG A 39 8.43 -0.22 16.54
CA ARG A 39 7.63 -1.45 16.62
C ARG A 39 6.27 -1.28 17.34
N PRO A 40 6.18 -0.57 18.50
CA PRO A 40 4.89 -0.35 19.16
C PRO A 40 3.89 0.47 18.33
N ALA A 41 4.39 1.44 17.54
CA ALA A 41 3.54 2.24 16.65
C ALA A 41 3.00 1.40 15.49
N LEU A 42 3.85 0.55 14.90
CA LEU A 42 3.46 -0.38 13.84
C LEU A 42 2.43 -1.38 14.37
N GLU A 43 2.66 -1.95 15.55
CA GLU A 43 1.72 -2.87 16.20
C GLU A 43 0.35 -2.22 16.43
N ALA A 44 0.33 -1.00 16.98
CA ALA A 44 -0.90 -0.25 17.21
C ALA A 44 -1.66 0.01 15.90
N PHE A 45 -0.95 0.37 14.83
CA PHE A 45 -1.51 0.60 13.51
C PHE A 45 -2.19 -0.68 12.96
N TYR A 46 -1.47 -1.82 12.94
CA TYR A 46 -2.02 -3.07 12.42
C TYR A 46 -3.15 -3.63 13.30
N ARG A 47 -3.07 -3.43 14.61
CA ARG A 47 -4.16 -3.79 15.53
C ARG A 47 -5.43 -2.98 15.19
N THR A 48 -5.31 -1.68 14.94
CA THR A 48 -6.43 -0.83 14.55
C THR A 48 -7.05 -1.29 13.23
N LEU A 49 -6.23 -1.60 12.21
CA LEU A 49 -6.74 -2.14 10.94
C LEU A 49 -7.50 -3.45 11.14
N ALA A 50 -6.95 -4.37 11.95
CA ALA A 50 -7.56 -5.67 12.23
C ALA A 50 -8.90 -5.53 12.96
N GLN A 51 -8.97 -4.69 14.01
CA GLN A 51 -10.21 -4.44 14.77
C GLN A 51 -11.30 -3.80 13.94
N SER A 52 -10.94 -2.99 12.96
CA SER A 52 -11.87 -2.28 12.07
C SER A 52 -12.17 -3.04 10.78
N GLY A 53 -11.57 -4.22 10.56
CA GLY A 53 -11.78 -5.02 9.35
C GLY A 53 -11.20 -4.42 8.07
N TRP A 54 -10.22 -3.52 8.17
CA TRP A 54 -9.59 -2.90 7.01
C TRP A 54 -8.60 -3.85 6.32
N PRO A 55 -8.48 -3.79 4.97
CA PRO A 55 -7.59 -4.69 4.23
C PRO A 55 -6.12 -4.55 4.65
N HIS A 56 -5.52 -5.66 5.05
CA HIS A 56 -4.09 -5.76 5.35
C HIS A 56 -3.61 -7.20 5.13
N TYR A 57 -2.68 -7.36 4.19
CA TYR A 57 -2.20 -8.67 3.72
C TYR A 57 -0.68 -8.69 3.71
N VAL A 58 -0.14 -9.89 3.84
CA VAL A 58 1.29 -10.17 3.73
C VAL A 58 1.58 -11.17 2.60
N ALA A 59 2.74 -11.01 2.00
CA ALA A 59 3.35 -11.98 1.11
C ALA A 59 4.41 -12.76 1.91
N VAL A 60 4.30 -14.09 1.96
CA VAL A 60 5.15 -14.93 2.79
C VAL A 60 5.84 -16.01 1.94
N GLN A 61 7.12 -16.21 2.15
CA GLN A 61 7.91 -17.32 1.60
C GLN A 61 8.44 -18.19 2.75
N GLY A 62 7.86 -19.36 2.94
CA GLY A 62 8.09 -20.15 4.15
C GLY A 62 7.59 -19.40 5.38
N ALA A 63 8.47 -19.11 6.34
CA ALA A 63 8.16 -18.31 7.52
C ALA A 63 8.51 -16.81 7.38
N ARG A 64 9.08 -16.40 6.23
CA ARG A 64 9.57 -15.02 6.05
C ARG A 64 8.55 -14.15 5.35
N VAL A 65 8.22 -13.01 5.96
CA VAL A 65 7.46 -11.94 5.29
C VAL A 65 8.37 -11.27 4.24
N VAL A 66 7.92 -11.25 3.00
CA VAL A 66 8.65 -10.68 1.85
C VAL A 66 7.91 -9.51 1.20
N GLY A 67 6.74 -9.16 1.72
CA GLY A 67 5.97 -8.01 1.26
C GLY A 67 4.68 -7.84 2.03
N TRP A 68 4.05 -6.71 1.84
CA TRP A 68 2.79 -6.34 2.49
C TRP A 68 1.96 -5.40 1.63
N VAL A 69 0.68 -5.31 1.94
CA VAL A 69 -0.23 -4.27 1.47
C VAL A 69 -1.20 -3.90 2.58
N THR A 70 -1.50 -2.63 2.71
CA THR A 70 -2.55 -2.10 3.58
C THR A 70 -3.46 -1.17 2.80
N ALA A 71 -4.75 -1.14 3.17
CA ALA A 71 -5.66 -0.06 2.80
C ALA A 71 -6.09 0.62 4.11
N ALA A 72 -5.47 1.73 4.44
CA ALA A 72 -5.74 2.47 5.67
C ALA A 72 -6.82 3.55 5.45
N PRO A 73 -7.69 3.82 6.44
CA PRO A 73 -8.74 4.83 6.30
C PRO A 73 -8.18 6.22 5.99
N CYS A 74 -8.78 6.90 5.04
CA CYS A 74 -8.50 8.32 4.83
C CYS A 74 -9.06 9.14 6.00
N PRO A 75 -8.36 10.20 6.46
CA PRO A 75 -8.83 11.02 7.56
C PRO A 75 -10.09 11.79 7.18
N GLY A 76 -11.01 11.94 8.14
CA GLY A 76 -12.24 12.73 8.01
C GLY A 76 -13.49 11.91 7.69
N GLN A 77 -14.61 12.29 8.30
CA GLN A 77 -15.89 11.58 8.18
C GLN A 77 -16.44 11.56 6.74
N THR A 78 -16.25 12.63 5.99
CA THR A 78 -16.68 12.73 4.60
C THR A 78 -15.86 11.84 3.65
N ARG A 79 -14.76 11.27 4.12
CA ARG A 79 -13.87 10.36 3.39
C ARG A 79 -13.90 8.92 3.91
N ALA A 80 -14.89 8.58 4.74
CA ALA A 80 -15.05 7.23 5.29
C ALA A 80 -15.22 6.12 4.23
N HIS A 81 -15.55 6.48 3.00
CA HIS A 81 -15.63 5.60 1.82
C HIS A 81 -14.30 5.35 1.13
N ALA A 82 -13.21 5.98 1.59
CA ALA A 82 -11.91 6.00 0.90
C ALA A 82 -10.81 5.44 1.79
N ALA A 83 -9.83 4.78 1.15
CA ALA A 83 -8.63 4.29 1.80
C ALA A 83 -7.37 4.65 1.03
N THR A 84 -6.27 4.86 1.77
CA THR A 84 -4.92 5.02 1.22
C THR A 84 -4.22 3.67 1.17
N ILE A 85 -3.70 3.31 0.01
CA ILE A 85 -2.92 2.08 -0.21
C ILE A 85 -1.45 2.32 0.16
N GLY A 86 -0.92 1.44 1.02
CA GLY A 86 0.51 1.27 1.24
C GLY A 86 0.94 -0.14 0.82
N ILE A 87 1.98 -0.27 0.02
CA ILE A 87 2.50 -1.56 -0.44
C ILE A 87 4.02 -1.55 -0.51
N GLY A 88 4.64 -2.66 -0.12
CA GLY A 88 6.07 -2.89 -0.31
C GLY A 88 6.39 -4.37 -0.54
N LEU A 89 7.50 -4.60 -1.21
CA LEU A 89 8.07 -5.93 -1.48
C LEU A 89 9.58 -5.87 -1.33
N LEU A 90 10.17 -6.86 -0.70
CA LEU A 90 11.62 -7.07 -0.72
C LEU A 90 12.10 -7.27 -2.16
N ALA A 91 13.33 -6.84 -2.47
CA ALA A 91 13.89 -6.85 -3.83
C ALA A 91 13.77 -8.22 -4.50
N GLU A 92 14.09 -9.29 -3.78
CA GLU A 92 14.02 -10.67 -4.24
C GLU A 92 12.60 -11.17 -4.55
N ALA A 93 11.58 -10.53 -3.99
CA ALA A 93 10.17 -10.89 -4.23
C ALA A 93 9.52 -10.07 -5.35
N ARG A 94 10.22 -9.09 -5.92
CA ARG A 94 9.75 -8.25 -7.03
C ARG A 94 9.82 -9.01 -8.37
N GLY A 95 9.01 -8.59 -9.35
CA GLY A 95 9.03 -9.16 -10.70
C GLY A 95 8.37 -10.52 -10.86
N GLN A 96 7.77 -11.06 -9.81
CA GLN A 96 7.16 -12.38 -9.75
C GLN A 96 5.63 -12.33 -9.66
N GLY A 97 5.01 -11.20 -9.94
CA GLY A 97 3.56 -11.01 -9.82
C GLY A 97 3.03 -10.81 -8.40
N ASN A 98 3.90 -10.83 -7.37
CA ASN A 98 3.48 -10.73 -5.97
C ASN A 98 2.79 -9.38 -5.65
N GLY A 99 3.25 -8.28 -6.25
CA GLY A 99 2.60 -6.97 -6.09
C GLY A 99 1.17 -6.94 -6.64
N THR A 100 0.96 -7.54 -7.82
CA THR A 100 -0.39 -7.70 -8.39
C THR A 100 -1.28 -8.51 -7.46
N ARG A 101 -0.81 -9.65 -6.96
CA ARG A 101 -1.58 -10.53 -6.07
C ARG A 101 -1.93 -9.85 -4.74
N LEU A 102 -0.99 -9.11 -4.13
CA LEU A 102 -1.24 -8.34 -2.91
C LEU A 102 -2.30 -7.27 -3.14
N LEU A 103 -2.15 -6.45 -4.19
CA LEU A 103 -3.11 -5.39 -4.51
C LEU A 103 -4.48 -5.95 -4.84
N THR A 104 -4.57 -7.02 -5.63
CA THR A 104 -5.86 -7.66 -5.95
C THR A 104 -6.56 -8.10 -4.67
N ALA A 105 -5.87 -8.77 -3.74
CA ALA A 105 -6.45 -9.19 -2.46
C ALA A 105 -6.96 -7.99 -1.63
N ALA A 106 -6.20 -6.89 -1.57
CA ALA A 106 -6.60 -5.69 -0.84
C ALA A 106 -7.77 -4.96 -1.52
N ILE A 107 -7.78 -4.86 -2.86
CA ILE A 107 -8.85 -4.25 -3.65
C ILE A 107 -10.16 -5.03 -3.47
N ASP A 108 -10.13 -6.34 -3.64
CA ASP A 108 -11.32 -7.20 -3.50
C ASP A 108 -11.91 -7.07 -2.09
N HIS A 109 -11.06 -7.09 -1.06
CA HIS A 109 -11.51 -6.92 0.32
C HIS A 109 -12.09 -5.51 0.56
N ALA A 110 -11.46 -4.47 0.02
CA ALA A 110 -11.94 -3.09 0.14
C ALA A 110 -13.35 -2.94 -0.42
N TRP A 111 -13.62 -3.52 -1.60
CA TRP A 111 -14.95 -3.50 -2.20
C TRP A 111 -15.97 -4.33 -1.41
N GLN A 112 -15.57 -5.44 -0.79
CA GLN A 112 -16.43 -6.27 0.06
C GLN A 112 -16.91 -5.52 1.31
N ILE A 113 -16.05 -4.68 1.91
CA ILE A 113 -16.41 -3.87 3.10
C ILE A 113 -17.08 -2.53 2.73
N GLY A 114 -17.36 -2.29 1.44
CA GLY A 114 -18.14 -1.14 0.98
C GLY A 114 -17.31 0.13 0.72
N LEU A 115 -15.97 0.04 0.66
CA LEU A 115 -15.17 1.16 0.17
C LEU A 115 -15.47 1.40 -1.32
N THR A 116 -15.39 2.64 -1.75
CA THR A 116 -15.66 3.02 -3.14
C THR A 116 -14.51 3.75 -3.80
N ARG A 117 -13.43 4.06 -3.02
CA ARG A 117 -12.25 4.73 -3.50
C ARG A 117 -11.00 4.18 -2.81
N LEU A 118 -10.00 3.83 -3.60
CA LEU A 118 -8.63 3.56 -3.14
C LEU A 118 -7.71 4.58 -3.77
N GLU A 119 -6.83 5.17 -2.98
CA GLU A 119 -5.86 6.15 -3.48
C GLU A 119 -4.46 5.83 -2.99
N LEU A 120 -3.48 6.33 -3.71
CA LEU A 120 -2.06 6.20 -3.35
C LEU A 120 -1.27 7.37 -3.92
N THR A 121 -0.10 7.60 -3.35
CA THR A 121 0.94 8.43 -3.96
C THR A 121 2.09 7.56 -4.43
N VAL A 122 2.66 7.89 -5.59
CA VAL A 122 3.80 7.19 -6.15
C VAL A 122 4.78 8.18 -6.76
N ARG A 123 6.07 8.03 -6.47
CA ARG A 123 7.12 8.85 -7.08
C ARG A 123 7.06 8.75 -8.61
N ILE A 124 7.26 9.86 -9.30
CA ILE A 124 7.20 9.90 -10.77
C ILE A 124 8.27 9.04 -11.45
N ASP A 125 9.36 8.77 -10.79
CA ASP A 125 10.49 7.92 -11.27
C ASP A 125 10.31 6.44 -10.92
N ASN A 126 9.29 6.06 -10.16
CA ASN A 126 8.96 4.67 -9.88
C ASN A 126 8.07 4.06 -10.99
N HIS A 127 8.61 4.02 -12.21
CA HIS A 127 7.87 3.55 -13.41
C HIS A 127 7.29 2.14 -13.25
N ARG A 128 7.97 1.29 -12.47
CA ARG A 128 7.51 -0.08 -12.22
C ARG A 128 6.23 -0.11 -11.38
N ALA A 129 6.16 0.69 -10.33
CA ALA A 129 4.97 0.77 -9.49
C ALA A 129 3.82 1.45 -10.25
N ILE A 130 4.10 2.54 -10.98
CA ILE A 130 3.12 3.22 -11.83
C ILE A 130 2.47 2.22 -12.81
N ALA A 131 3.27 1.48 -13.57
CA ALA A 131 2.77 0.49 -14.51
C ALA A 131 1.98 -0.66 -13.83
N LEU A 132 2.30 -1.00 -12.58
CA LEU A 132 1.53 -1.97 -11.79
C LEU A 132 0.15 -1.40 -11.44
N TYR A 133 0.08 -0.17 -10.96
CA TYR A 133 -1.17 0.49 -10.58
C TYR A 133 -2.08 0.71 -11.78
N GLU A 134 -1.54 1.21 -12.90
CA GLU A 134 -2.29 1.38 -14.16
C GLU A 134 -2.91 0.07 -14.67
N ARG A 135 -2.17 -1.04 -14.64
CA ARG A 135 -2.71 -2.37 -15.00
C ARG A 135 -3.85 -2.84 -14.12
N LEU A 136 -3.91 -2.37 -12.88
CA LEU A 136 -5.01 -2.67 -11.94
C LEU A 136 -6.15 -1.65 -12.02
N GLY A 137 -6.05 -0.67 -12.94
CA GLY A 137 -7.10 0.30 -13.20
C GLY A 137 -6.99 1.60 -12.41
N PHE A 138 -5.90 1.83 -11.67
CA PHE A 138 -5.65 3.14 -11.08
C PHE A 138 -5.38 4.16 -12.18
N SER A 139 -5.95 5.35 -12.04
CA SER A 139 -5.70 6.51 -12.92
C SER A 139 -5.01 7.63 -12.15
N THR A 140 -4.16 8.38 -12.84
CA THR A 140 -3.52 9.57 -12.28
C THR A 140 -4.54 10.70 -12.19
N GLU A 141 -4.73 11.25 -11.00
CA GLU A 141 -5.62 12.39 -10.75
C GLU A 141 -4.86 13.72 -10.61
N GLY A 142 -3.56 13.65 -10.30
CA GLY A 142 -2.76 14.84 -10.16
C GLY A 142 -1.26 14.57 -9.99
N ARG A 143 -0.45 15.62 -10.18
CA ARG A 143 0.98 15.63 -9.89
C ARG A 143 1.23 16.54 -8.68
N MET A 144 1.89 15.98 -7.71
CA MET A 144 2.32 16.68 -6.49
C MET A 144 3.76 17.14 -6.68
N HIS A 145 3.99 18.44 -6.78
CA HIS A 145 5.35 18.99 -6.88
C HIS A 145 6.04 18.96 -5.52
N HIS A 146 7.33 18.60 -5.53
CA HIS A 146 8.15 18.50 -4.32
C HIS A 146 7.51 17.61 -3.24
N ALA A 147 6.84 16.54 -3.65
CA ALA A 147 6.08 15.67 -2.78
C ALA A 147 6.95 14.95 -1.75
N MET A 148 8.18 14.63 -2.12
CA MET A 148 9.13 13.91 -1.25
C MET A 148 10.48 14.61 -1.27
N ARG A 149 11.22 14.52 -0.14
CA ARG A 149 12.56 15.07 -0.01
C ARG A 149 13.54 13.99 0.47
N SER A 150 14.60 13.77 -0.27
CA SER A 150 15.66 12.85 0.13
C SER A 150 16.48 13.40 1.31
N ALA A 151 17.24 12.53 1.99
CA ALA A 151 18.18 12.95 3.04
C ALA A 151 19.25 13.93 2.52
N ALA A 152 19.60 13.83 1.22
CA ALA A 152 20.51 14.76 0.55
C ALA A 152 19.86 16.11 0.17
N GLY A 153 18.57 16.29 0.49
CA GLY A 153 17.84 17.53 0.24
C GLY A 153 17.19 17.64 -1.15
N HIS A 154 17.30 16.64 -2.02
CA HIS A 154 16.69 16.65 -3.34
C HIS A 154 15.19 16.38 -3.25
N TYR A 155 14.41 17.18 -4.00
CA TYR A 155 12.97 17.01 -4.10
C TYR A 155 12.61 16.09 -5.27
N THR A 156 11.57 15.29 -5.07
CA THR A 156 10.98 14.44 -6.11
C THR A 156 9.47 14.67 -6.12
N ASP A 157 8.91 14.76 -7.30
CA ASP A 157 7.47 14.84 -7.48
C ASP A 157 6.83 13.45 -7.35
N ALA A 158 5.53 13.42 -7.10
CA ALA A 158 4.75 12.19 -7.05
C ALA A 158 3.44 12.34 -7.83
N PHE A 159 2.90 11.25 -8.31
CA PHE A 159 1.53 11.20 -8.79
C PHE A 159 0.60 10.80 -7.63
N LEU A 160 -0.54 11.49 -7.56
CA LEU A 160 -1.71 11.00 -6.86
C LEU A 160 -2.48 10.12 -7.84
N MET A 161 -2.68 8.86 -7.47
CA MET A 161 -3.45 7.92 -8.29
C MET A 161 -4.63 7.36 -7.50
N ALA A 162 -5.73 7.08 -8.18
CA ALA A 162 -6.92 6.52 -7.56
C ALA A 162 -7.55 5.40 -8.40
N LEU A 163 -8.20 4.47 -7.70
CA LEU A 163 -9.06 3.44 -8.24
C LEU A 163 -10.44 3.59 -7.64
N LEU A 164 -11.46 3.70 -8.48
CA LEU A 164 -12.85 3.77 -8.06
C LEU A 164 -13.48 2.38 -8.17
N ALA A 165 -14.36 2.05 -7.21
CA ALA A 165 -15.13 0.81 -7.29
C ALA A 165 -15.99 0.81 -8.56
N PRO A 166 -16.17 -0.35 -9.21
CA PRO A 166 -17.12 -0.47 -10.32
C PRO A 166 -18.51 0.00 -9.89
N GLU A 167 -19.16 0.78 -10.74
CA GLU A 167 -20.50 1.29 -10.46
C GLU A 167 -21.49 0.15 -10.23
N ARG A 168 -21.72 -0.19 -8.98
CA ARG A 168 -22.90 -0.94 -8.53
C ARG A 168 -23.95 0.07 -8.04
N GLY A 169 -24.60 0.75 -8.98
CA GLY A 169 -25.75 1.62 -8.68
C GLY A 169 -25.43 2.93 -7.95
N LEU A 170 -24.23 3.45 -8.07
CA LEU A 170 -23.88 4.78 -7.56
C LEU A 170 -24.61 5.84 -8.40
N ARG A 171 -25.68 6.40 -7.87
CA ARG A 171 -26.31 7.60 -8.46
C ARG A 171 -25.41 8.80 -8.13
N ILE A 172 -24.51 9.15 -9.04
CA ILE A 172 -23.81 10.44 -8.99
C ILE A 172 -24.90 11.49 -9.26
N ARG A 173 -25.32 12.21 -8.23
CA ARG A 173 -26.08 13.45 -8.41
C ARG A 173 -25.04 14.54 -8.70
N LEU A 174 -24.98 14.97 -9.94
CA LEU A 174 -24.28 16.20 -10.34
C LEU A 174 -25.03 17.39 -9.76
#